data_3d782182bb6fb19460eb167c2b90c18a
#
_entry.id   3d782182bb6fb19460eb167c2b90c18a
#
_cell.length_a   1.000
_cell.length_b   1.000
_cell.length_c   1.000
_cell.angle_alpha   90.00
_cell.angle_beta   90.00
_cell.angle_gamma   90.00
#
_symmetry.space_group_name_H-M   'P 1'
#
loop_
_entity.id
_entity.type
_entity.pdbx_description
1 polymer ?
#
loop_
_entity_poly.entity_id
_entity_poly.type
_entity_poly.pdbx_seq_one_letter_code
_entity_poly.pdbx_strand_id
1 'polypeptide(L)'
;MNKFMLNETSYHGAGAITAVVDEIKARGFAKAFVATDPDLIKFGVAAKVTDLLDAAAIPYAVFSDIKPNPTIENVQNGVAAFKAAEADCIVAIGGGSSMDTAKAIGIIMTNPEFADVRSLEGVAPTKNPCVPIIAVPTTAGTAAEVTINYVITDVEKKRKFVCVDAHDIPVVAVVDPDMMASMPASLTAATGMDALTHAIEGYITKGAWALSDMFHIEAIRIIAASLRGAVANTPEGREGMALGQYVAGMGFSNVGLGVDHSMAHTLSAYYDMPHGKACATLLPAVMAYNAEATGEKYREIARAMGVQGVDSMTQAEYRAAAVEAVRQLAEDVGIVTSLKGVAREEDIHQMSVDAYNDACRPGNPRETSVEDIEALYRSLM
;
A
#
# COMPACT_ATOMS: atom_id res chain seq x y z
N MET A 1 4.14 24.06 8.01
CA MET A 1 4.45 23.97 6.55
C MET A 1 4.23 22.55 6.15
N ASN A 2 3.39 22.29 5.11
CA ASN A 2 3.13 20.95 4.61
C ASN A 2 4.04 20.68 3.40
N LYS A 3 4.72 19.52 3.38
CA LYS A 3 5.50 19.03 2.25
C LYS A 3 4.65 17.99 1.51
N PHE A 4 4.72 17.95 0.20
CA PHE A 4 4.00 17.00 -0.63
C PHE A 4 4.94 16.43 -1.69
N MET A 5 5.02 15.10 -1.78
CA MET A 5 5.94 14.37 -2.64
C MET A 5 5.16 13.44 -3.56
N LEU A 6 5.50 13.44 -4.84
CA LEU A 6 4.94 12.55 -5.86
C LEU A 6 6.07 12.06 -6.78
N ASN A 7 5.75 11.07 -7.64
CA ASN A 7 6.64 10.68 -8.73
C ASN A 7 6.94 11.87 -9.65
N GLU A 8 8.05 11.82 -10.36
CA GLU A 8 8.33 12.75 -11.46
C GLU A 8 7.33 12.56 -12.61
N THR A 9 7.01 11.29 -12.92
CA THR A 9 6.11 10.93 -14.02
C THR A 9 5.28 9.71 -13.64
N SER A 10 4.04 9.66 -14.13
CA SER A 10 3.21 8.46 -14.05
C SER A 10 2.42 8.23 -15.35
N TYR A 11 2.27 6.95 -15.71
CA TYR A 11 1.53 6.49 -16.88
C TYR A 11 0.37 5.59 -16.42
N HIS A 12 -0.80 5.80 -16.99
CA HIS A 12 -2.03 5.12 -16.55
C HIS A 12 -2.81 4.57 -17.74
N GLY A 13 -3.41 3.40 -17.55
CA GLY A 13 -4.32 2.76 -18.51
C GLY A 13 -3.74 1.53 -19.18
N ALA A 14 -4.58 0.80 -19.88
CA ALA A 14 -4.22 -0.43 -20.58
C ALA A 14 -3.11 -0.19 -21.61
N GLY A 15 -2.05 -1.00 -21.60
CA GLY A 15 -0.88 -0.87 -22.47
C GLY A 15 0.16 0.14 -21.97
N ALA A 16 -0.03 0.77 -20.81
CA ALA A 16 0.94 1.73 -20.24
C ALA A 16 2.34 1.14 -20.05
N ILE A 17 2.47 -0.20 -19.92
CA ILE A 17 3.78 -0.87 -19.77
C ILE A 17 4.79 -0.54 -20.88
N THR A 18 4.34 -0.11 -22.06
CA THR A 18 5.24 0.32 -23.14
C THR A 18 6.11 1.51 -22.74
N ALA A 19 5.61 2.36 -21.83
CA ALA A 19 6.35 3.51 -21.30
C ALA A 19 7.64 3.12 -20.54
N VAL A 20 7.76 1.88 -20.04
CA VAL A 20 8.99 1.40 -19.38
C VAL A 20 10.20 1.54 -20.31
N VAL A 21 10.05 1.11 -21.56
CA VAL A 21 11.11 1.20 -22.58
C VAL A 21 11.42 2.65 -22.94
N ASP A 22 10.39 3.47 -23.09
CA ASP A 22 10.55 4.86 -23.46
C ASP A 22 11.27 5.66 -22.36
N GLU A 23 10.92 5.43 -21.09
CA GLU A 23 11.55 6.07 -19.94
C GLU A 23 13.03 5.63 -19.76
N ILE A 24 13.34 4.33 -19.92
CA ILE A 24 14.71 3.85 -19.88
C ILE A 24 15.57 4.56 -20.95
N LYS A 25 15.06 4.65 -22.18
CA LYS A 25 15.77 5.31 -23.28
C LYS A 25 15.89 6.83 -23.07
N ALA A 26 14.80 7.49 -22.68
CA ALA A 26 14.76 8.94 -22.47
C ALA A 26 15.70 9.39 -21.35
N ARG A 27 15.82 8.58 -20.29
CA ARG A 27 16.70 8.84 -19.14
C ARG A 27 18.15 8.39 -19.39
N GLY A 28 18.41 7.66 -20.48
CA GLY A 28 19.73 7.20 -20.87
C GLY A 28 20.27 6.07 -19.98
N PHE A 29 19.38 5.28 -19.37
CA PHE A 29 19.82 4.10 -18.59
C PHE A 29 20.37 3.03 -19.51
N ALA A 30 21.49 2.45 -19.09
CA ALA A 30 22.23 1.46 -19.89
C ALA A 30 21.80 0.02 -19.61
N LYS A 31 21.43 -0.29 -18.36
CA LYS A 31 21.05 -1.64 -17.94
C LYS A 31 20.06 -1.64 -16.80
N ALA A 32 18.97 -2.34 -16.97
CA ALA A 32 17.92 -2.46 -15.96
C ALA A 32 18.18 -3.63 -14.99
N PHE A 33 17.83 -3.44 -13.72
CA PHE A 33 17.69 -4.49 -12.72
C PHE A 33 16.21 -4.77 -12.51
N VAL A 34 15.72 -5.89 -13.02
CA VAL A 34 14.30 -6.27 -12.91
C VAL A 34 14.08 -6.98 -11.57
N ALA A 35 13.46 -6.28 -10.63
CA ALA A 35 13.09 -6.82 -9.32
C ALA A 35 11.64 -7.30 -9.34
N THR A 36 11.41 -8.60 -9.15
CA THR A 36 10.08 -9.22 -9.20
C THR A 36 10.02 -10.45 -8.29
N ASP A 37 8.85 -11.03 -8.08
CA ASP A 37 8.73 -12.27 -7.32
C ASP A 37 8.67 -13.52 -8.22
N PRO A 38 8.96 -14.73 -7.67
CA PRO A 38 9.00 -15.95 -8.46
C PRO A 38 7.66 -16.32 -9.11
N ASP A 39 6.54 -16.00 -8.48
CA ASP A 39 5.22 -16.34 -9.00
C ASP A 39 4.87 -15.50 -10.22
N LEU A 40 5.24 -14.22 -10.25
CA LEU A 40 5.04 -13.36 -11.41
C LEU A 40 5.87 -13.82 -12.62
N ILE A 41 7.06 -14.39 -12.38
CA ILE A 41 7.84 -15.06 -13.44
C ILE A 41 7.12 -16.30 -13.92
N LYS A 42 6.75 -17.19 -12.99
CA LYS A 42 6.10 -18.47 -13.27
C LYS A 42 4.79 -18.31 -14.05
N PHE A 43 4.00 -17.27 -13.74
CA PHE A 43 2.73 -17.00 -14.39
C PHE A 43 2.84 -16.08 -15.62
N GLY A 44 4.05 -15.70 -16.02
CA GLY A 44 4.30 -14.91 -17.22
C GLY A 44 3.92 -13.42 -17.11
N VAL A 45 3.63 -12.94 -15.91
CA VAL A 45 3.29 -11.52 -15.72
C VAL A 45 4.53 -10.64 -15.91
N ALA A 46 5.66 -11.02 -15.32
CA ALA A 46 6.93 -10.32 -15.51
C ALA A 46 7.39 -10.33 -16.98
N ALA A 47 7.09 -11.40 -17.71
CA ALA A 47 7.42 -11.53 -19.13
C ALA A 47 6.81 -10.43 -20.00
N LYS A 48 5.63 -9.92 -19.64
CA LYS A 48 5.01 -8.80 -20.37
C LYS A 48 5.94 -7.58 -20.45
N VAL A 49 6.76 -7.34 -19.43
CA VAL A 49 7.73 -6.23 -19.40
C VAL A 49 9.09 -6.67 -19.96
N THR A 50 9.58 -7.86 -19.60
CA THR A 50 10.90 -8.31 -20.08
C THR A 50 10.94 -8.54 -21.58
N ASP A 51 9.83 -9.00 -22.19
CA ASP A 51 9.70 -9.12 -23.64
C ASP A 51 9.80 -7.76 -24.37
N LEU A 52 9.30 -6.68 -23.74
CA LEU A 52 9.47 -5.32 -24.26
C LEU A 52 10.94 -4.87 -24.18
N LEU A 53 11.65 -5.21 -23.08
CA LEU A 53 13.07 -4.92 -22.93
C LEU A 53 13.89 -5.69 -23.98
N ASP A 54 13.59 -6.99 -24.19
CA ASP A 54 14.24 -7.82 -25.20
C ASP A 54 14.01 -7.26 -26.61
N ALA A 55 12.76 -6.92 -26.96
CA ALA A 55 12.41 -6.34 -28.25
C ALA A 55 13.12 -5.00 -28.50
N ALA A 56 13.37 -4.23 -27.45
CA ALA A 56 14.08 -2.95 -27.50
C ALA A 56 15.61 -3.08 -27.40
N ALA A 57 16.13 -4.31 -27.27
CA ALA A 57 17.55 -4.63 -27.03
C ALA A 57 18.14 -3.89 -25.80
N ILE A 58 17.34 -3.71 -24.76
CA ILE A 58 17.78 -3.13 -23.48
C ILE A 58 18.32 -4.25 -22.60
N PRO A 59 19.61 -4.21 -22.18
CA PRO A 59 20.17 -5.20 -21.29
C PRO A 59 19.48 -5.15 -19.92
N TYR A 60 19.24 -6.31 -19.31
CA TYR A 60 18.73 -6.41 -17.95
C TYR A 60 19.25 -7.63 -17.20
N ALA A 61 19.12 -7.58 -15.87
CA ALA A 61 19.32 -8.74 -15.00
C ALA A 61 18.08 -8.93 -14.14
N VAL A 62 17.63 -10.17 -13.94
CA VAL A 62 16.45 -10.47 -13.13
C VAL A 62 16.86 -10.87 -11.72
N PHE A 63 16.23 -10.27 -10.72
CA PHE A 63 16.30 -10.65 -9.33
C PHE A 63 14.92 -11.06 -8.85
N SER A 64 14.77 -12.29 -8.39
CA SER A 64 13.50 -12.86 -7.97
C SER A 64 13.53 -13.52 -6.59
N ASP A 65 14.56 -13.30 -5.79
CA ASP A 65 14.57 -13.72 -4.38
C ASP A 65 13.76 -12.73 -3.53
N ILE A 66 12.49 -12.59 -3.88
CA ILE A 66 11.54 -11.73 -3.19
C ILE A 66 10.39 -12.59 -2.67
N LYS A 67 10.13 -12.50 -1.37
CA LYS A 67 9.07 -13.24 -0.68
C LYS A 67 7.93 -12.29 -0.29
N PRO A 68 6.72 -12.78 -0.12
CA PRO A 68 5.70 -12.05 0.63
C PRO A 68 6.28 -11.62 1.99
N ASN A 69 6.04 -10.37 2.39
CA ASN A 69 6.67 -9.77 3.57
C ASN A 69 8.21 -9.80 3.48
N PRO A 70 8.82 -8.95 2.66
CA PRO A 70 10.25 -9.02 2.34
C PRO A 70 11.12 -8.90 3.59
N THR A 71 12.16 -9.73 3.65
CA THR A 71 13.04 -9.81 4.80
C THR A 71 14.31 -8.99 4.61
N ILE A 72 15.03 -8.73 5.70
CA ILE A 72 16.36 -8.12 5.66
C ILE A 72 17.28 -8.92 4.72
N GLU A 73 17.23 -10.27 4.76
CA GLU A 73 18.03 -11.14 3.90
C GLU A 73 17.71 -10.93 2.42
N ASN A 74 16.41 -10.82 2.04
CA ASN A 74 16.04 -10.53 0.65
C ASN A 74 16.63 -9.22 0.16
N VAL A 75 16.63 -8.18 0.99
CA VAL A 75 17.24 -6.88 0.65
C VAL A 75 18.76 -7.02 0.48
N GLN A 76 19.45 -7.70 1.40
CA GLN A 76 20.90 -7.90 1.33
C GLN A 76 21.32 -8.69 0.09
N ASN A 77 20.59 -9.77 -0.24
CA ASN A 77 20.79 -10.54 -1.46
C ASN A 77 20.57 -9.67 -2.70
N GLY A 78 19.53 -8.84 -2.68
CA GLY A 78 19.22 -7.90 -3.76
C GLY A 78 20.31 -6.84 -3.97
N VAL A 79 20.87 -6.28 -2.90
CA VAL A 79 22.00 -5.33 -2.97
C VAL A 79 23.24 -5.99 -3.60
N ALA A 80 23.54 -7.24 -3.20
CA ALA A 80 24.64 -7.99 -3.79
C ALA A 80 24.42 -8.29 -5.29
N ALA A 81 23.18 -8.70 -5.63
CA ALA A 81 22.82 -8.98 -7.02
C ALA A 81 22.83 -7.72 -7.89
N PHE A 82 22.34 -6.58 -7.37
CA PHE A 82 22.38 -5.30 -8.09
C PHE A 82 23.81 -4.87 -8.41
N LYS A 83 24.73 -4.95 -7.44
CA LYS A 83 26.16 -4.67 -7.63
C LYS A 83 26.78 -5.57 -8.70
N ALA A 84 26.49 -6.88 -8.65
CA ALA A 84 27.00 -7.83 -9.63
C ALA A 84 26.43 -7.63 -11.03
N ALA A 85 25.21 -7.12 -11.12
CA ALA A 85 24.56 -6.81 -12.39
C ALA A 85 25.13 -5.58 -13.07
N GLU A 86 25.80 -4.68 -12.36
CA GLU A 86 26.25 -3.37 -12.88
C GLU A 86 25.11 -2.59 -13.56
N ALA A 87 23.92 -2.66 -12.98
CA ALA A 87 22.73 -1.95 -13.47
C ALA A 87 22.70 -0.51 -12.94
N ASP A 88 22.02 0.38 -13.65
CA ASP A 88 21.93 1.81 -13.32
C ASP A 88 20.49 2.28 -13.05
N CYS A 89 19.50 1.40 -13.22
CA CYS A 89 18.12 1.61 -12.82
C CYS A 89 17.49 0.31 -12.34
N ILE A 90 16.36 0.43 -11.60
CA ILE A 90 15.55 -0.71 -11.17
C ILE A 90 14.20 -0.64 -11.90
N VAL A 91 13.77 -1.75 -12.49
CA VAL A 91 12.39 -1.94 -12.95
C VAL A 91 11.73 -2.88 -11.93
N ALA A 92 10.91 -2.31 -11.05
CA ALA A 92 10.22 -3.08 -10.01
C ALA A 92 8.86 -3.54 -10.54
N ILE A 93 8.68 -4.87 -10.67
CA ILE A 93 7.43 -5.47 -11.16
C ILE A 93 6.83 -6.29 -10.04
N GLY A 94 5.67 -5.90 -9.55
CA GLY A 94 5.00 -6.67 -8.49
C GLY A 94 4.08 -5.87 -7.59
N GLY A 95 3.69 -6.48 -6.49
CA GLY A 95 2.97 -5.81 -5.41
C GLY A 95 3.92 -5.11 -4.44
N GLY A 96 3.40 -4.76 -3.25
CA GLY A 96 4.17 -4.07 -2.21
C GLY A 96 5.52 -4.71 -1.91
N SER A 97 5.58 -6.05 -1.79
CA SER A 97 6.85 -6.75 -1.46
C SER A 97 7.96 -6.52 -2.48
N SER A 98 7.64 -6.52 -3.78
CA SER A 98 8.62 -6.24 -4.84
C SER A 98 9.06 -4.78 -4.82
N MET A 99 8.11 -3.86 -4.60
CA MET A 99 8.38 -2.42 -4.52
C MET A 99 9.22 -2.08 -3.29
N ASP A 100 8.85 -2.61 -2.12
CA ASP A 100 9.55 -2.37 -0.86
C ASP A 100 10.99 -2.89 -0.91
N THR A 101 11.19 -4.07 -1.48
CA THR A 101 12.54 -4.62 -1.70
C THR A 101 13.34 -3.74 -2.65
N ALA A 102 12.75 -3.29 -3.76
CA ALA A 102 13.42 -2.41 -4.73
C ALA A 102 13.84 -1.08 -4.11
N LYS A 103 12.97 -0.44 -3.31
CA LYS A 103 13.27 0.79 -2.59
C LYS A 103 14.43 0.61 -1.62
N ALA A 104 14.38 -0.46 -0.79
CA ALA A 104 15.44 -0.76 0.16
C ALA A 104 16.80 -1.01 -0.54
N ILE A 105 16.81 -1.78 -1.64
CA ILE A 105 18.03 -2.00 -2.46
C ILE A 105 18.55 -0.66 -2.96
N GLY A 106 17.68 0.14 -3.58
CA GLY A 106 18.07 1.38 -4.23
C GLY A 106 18.60 2.44 -3.25
N ILE A 107 18.01 2.56 -2.05
CA ILE A 107 18.50 3.46 -1.00
C ILE A 107 19.87 3.04 -0.47
N ILE A 108 20.07 1.75 -0.19
CA ILE A 108 21.36 1.22 0.31
C ILE A 108 22.46 1.41 -0.73
N MET A 109 22.14 1.25 -2.00
CA MET A 109 23.15 1.40 -3.08
C MET A 109 23.72 2.82 -3.16
N THR A 110 22.93 3.83 -2.87
CA THR A 110 23.34 5.24 -2.93
C THR A 110 23.72 5.82 -1.56
N ASN A 111 23.37 5.13 -0.46
CA ASN A 111 23.67 5.50 0.92
C ASN A 111 24.28 4.28 1.67
N PRO A 112 25.51 3.87 1.35
CA PRO A 112 26.10 2.62 1.85
C PRO A 112 26.34 2.60 3.37
N GLU A 113 26.29 3.75 4.04
CA GLU A 113 26.33 3.84 5.50
C GLU A 113 25.10 3.20 6.17
N PHE A 114 24.02 2.99 5.42
CA PHE A 114 22.80 2.29 5.85
C PHE A 114 22.73 0.84 5.36
N ALA A 115 23.87 0.18 5.14
CA ALA A 115 23.92 -1.20 4.67
C ALA A 115 23.22 -2.20 5.63
N ASP A 116 23.18 -1.93 6.93
CA ASP A 116 22.25 -2.61 7.84
C ASP A 116 20.84 -2.03 7.66
N VAL A 117 19.95 -2.85 7.07
CA VAL A 117 18.57 -2.44 6.77
C VAL A 117 17.82 -1.92 7.99
N ARG A 118 18.15 -2.41 9.20
CA ARG A 118 17.56 -1.94 10.46
C ARG A 118 17.83 -0.45 10.74
N SER A 119 18.93 0.08 10.22
CA SER A 119 19.29 1.49 10.38
C SER A 119 18.40 2.44 9.56
N LEU A 120 17.58 1.89 8.67
CA LEU A 120 16.61 2.63 7.86
C LEU A 120 15.21 2.73 8.53
N GLU A 121 15.02 2.08 9.70
CA GLU A 121 13.74 2.14 10.41
C GLU A 121 13.32 3.58 10.77
N GLY A 122 12.06 3.89 10.56
CA GLY A 122 11.52 5.24 10.75
C GLY A 122 11.99 6.20 9.67
N VAL A 123 12.41 7.40 10.07
CA VAL A 123 12.95 8.42 9.16
C VAL A 123 14.47 8.46 9.29
N ALA A 124 15.15 7.71 8.42
CA ALA A 124 16.61 7.69 8.39
C ALA A 124 17.17 8.96 7.70
N PRO A 125 18.30 9.51 8.18
CA PRO A 125 18.91 10.71 7.61
C PRO A 125 19.75 10.39 6.35
N THR A 126 19.15 9.76 5.35
CA THR A 126 19.77 9.51 4.05
C THR A 126 20.10 10.82 3.34
N LYS A 127 21.10 10.82 2.50
CA LYS A 127 21.59 12.05 1.83
C LYS A 127 21.36 12.03 0.32
N ASN A 128 21.37 10.83 -0.27
CA ASN A 128 21.33 10.66 -1.71
C ASN A 128 19.98 10.04 -2.13
N PRO A 129 19.41 10.49 -3.26
CA PRO A 129 18.27 9.80 -3.86
C PRO A 129 18.58 8.32 -4.11
N CYS A 130 17.56 7.50 -4.02
CA CYS A 130 17.58 6.10 -4.41
C CYS A 130 18.10 5.93 -5.85
N VAL A 131 18.65 4.76 -6.18
CA VAL A 131 18.77 4.35 -7.59
C VAL A 131 17.43 4.55 -8.26
N PRO A 132 17.36 5.15 -9.47
CA PRO A 132 16.07 5.41 -10.14
C PRO A 132 15.23 4.13 -10.27
N ILE A 133 13.98 4.19 -9.81
CA ILE A 133 13.02 3.09 -9.90
C ILE A 133 11.92 3.44 -10.90
N ILE A 134 11.68 2.55 -11.86
CA ILE A 134 10.48 2.51 -12.69
C ILE A 134 9.60 1.41 -12.08
N ALA A 135 8.48 1.80 -11.51
CA ALA A 135 7.60 0.91 -10.76
C ALA A 135 6.41 0.47 -11.60
N VAL A 136 6.20 -0.85 -11.72
CA VAL A 136 5.09 -1.48 -12.47
C VAL A 136 4.28 -2.34 -11.50
N PRO A 137 3.25 -1.78 -10.85
CA PRO A 137 2.44 -2.51 -9.87
C PRO A 137 1.61 -3.61 -10.54
N THR A 138 1.51 -4.75 -9.87
CA THR A 138 0.66 -5.88 -10.25
C THR A 138 -0.47 -6.13 -9.27
N THR A 139 -0.58 -5.30 -8.23
CA THR A 139 -1.67 -5.29 -7.25
C THR A 139 -2.28 -3.90 -7.16
N ALA A 140 -3.57 -3.83 -6.84
CA ALA A 140 -4.28 -2.58 -6.66
C ALA A 140 -4.61 -2.38 -5.17
N GLY A 141 -3.61 -2.01 -4.37
CA GLY A 141 -3.75 -1.88 -2.91
C GLY A 141 -2.77 -0.94 -2.27
N THR A 142 -1.51 -1.33 -2.21
CA THR A 142 -0.47 -0.66 -1.42
C THR A 142 -0.04 0.71 -1.94
N ALA A 143 -0.24 0.97 -3.22
CA ALA A 143 0.26 2.16 -3.91
C ALA A 143 1.77 2.41 -3.72
N ALA A 144 2.56 1.35 -3.51
CA ALA A 144 3.98 1.46 -3.22
C ALA A 144 4.78 2.13 -4.36
N GLU A 145 4.21 2.17 -5.57
CA GLU A 145 4.76 2.88 -6.73
C GLU A 145 4.72 4.41 -6.60
N VAL A 146 3.96 4.97 -5.63
CA VAL A 146 3.84 6.43 -5.43
C VAL A 146 4.11 6.87 -3.98
N THR A 147 4.50 5.94 -3.11
CA THR A 147 4.73 6.23 -1.69
C THR A 147 6.20 6.42 -1.35
N ILE A 148 6.45 7.14 -0.25
CA ILE A 148 7.77 7.37 0.35
C ILE A 148 8.10 6.38 1.48
N ASN A 149 7.34 5.32 1.60
CA ASN A 149 7.52 4.32 2.65
C ASN A 149 7.67 2.91 2.06
N TYR A 150 8.33 2.06 2.82
CA TYR A 150 8.45 0.64 2.56
C TYR A 150 8.54 -0.12 3.88
N VAL A 151 8.17 -1.40 3.85
CA VAL A 151 8.07 -2.24 5.05
C VAL A 151 8.95 -3.47 4.89
N ILE A 152 9.83 -3.68 5.87
CA ILE A 152 10.74 -4.83 5.90
C ILE A 152 10.47 -5.67 7.15
N THR A 153 10.63 -6.97 7.00
CA THR A 153 10.47 -7.96 8.08
C THR A 153 11.82 -8.29 8.71
N ASP A 154 11.95 -8.03 10.00
CA ASP A 154 13.04 -8.53 10.84
C ASP A 154 12.61 -9.89 11.42
N VAL A 155 13.07 -10.96 10.79
CA VAL A 155 12.73 -12.34 11.20
C VAL A 155 13.31 -12.67 12.57
N GLU A 156 14.50 -12.15 12.92
CA GLU A 156 15.14 -12.37 14.22
C GLU A 156 14.31 -11.77 15.37
N LYS A 157 13.82 -10.53 15.16
CA LYS A 157 13.00 -9.82 16.15
C LYS A 157 11.50 -10.11 16.01
N LYS A 158 11.10 -10.93 15.03
CA LYS A 158 9.70 -11.29 14.73
C LYS A 158 8.78 -10.07 14.61
N ARG A 159 9.24 -9.04 13.91
CA ARG A 159 8.48 -7.81 13.70
C ARG A 159 8.67 -7.25 12.30
N LYS A 160 7.69 -6.49 11.85
CA LYS A 160 7.81 -5.60 10.70
C LYS A 160 8.21 -4.21 11.17
N PHE A 161 8.98 -3.50 10.35
CA PHE A 161 9.29 -2.11 10.59
C PHE A 161 9.11 -1.30 9.31
N VAL A 162 8.63 -0.07 9.51
CA VAL A 162 8.38 0.87 8.43
C VAL A 162 9.60 1.78 8.28
N CYS A 163 10.02 1.96 7.05
CA CYS A 163 11.01 2.96 6.65
C CYS A 163 10.28 4.08 5.90
N VAL A 164 10.61 5.32 6.15
CA VAL A 164 10.01 6.49 5.52
C VAL A 164 11.12 7.38 5.00
N ASP A 165 11.25 7.50 3.68
CA ASP A 165 12.29 8.30 3.05
C ASP A 165 11.79 8.96 1.75
N ALA A 166 11.80 10.27 1.70
CA ALA A 166 11.44 11.00 0.50
C ALA A 166 12.36 10.72 -0.71
N HIS A 167 13.54 10.14 -0.47
CA HIS A 167 14.50 9.76 -1.49
C HIS A 167 14.19 8.43 -2.18
N ASP A 168 13.26 7.62 -1.63
CA ASP A 168 12.95 6.28 -2.16
C ASP A 168 11.77 6.24 -3.12
N ILE A 169 11.05 7.34 -3.28
CA ILE A 169 9.89 7.38 -4.17
C ILE A 169 10.31 7.00 -5.60
N PRO A 170 9.63 6.05 -6.27
CA PRO A 170 9.92 5.72 -7.65
C PRO A 170 9.83 6.96 -8.55
N VAL A 171 10.81 7.15 -9.43
CA VAL A 171 10.82 8.30 -10.35
C VAL A 171 9.71 8.19 -11.39
N VAL A 172 9.35 6.95 -11.78
CA VAL A 172 8.27 6.66 -12.71
C VAL A 172 7.35 5.60 -12.14
N ALA A 173 6.05 5.83 -12.21
CA ALA A 173 5.03 4.82 -11.97
C ALA A 173 4.32 4.46 -13.28
N VAL A 174 4.19 3.17 -13.58
CA VAL A 174 3.52 2.65 -14.78
C VAL A 174 2.35 1.78 -14.34
N VAL A 175 1.18 2.39 -14.22
CA VAL A 175 -0.02 1.80 -13.64
C VAL A 175 -0.91 1.25 -14.76
N ASP A 176 -0.63 0.01 -15.13
CA ASP A 176 -1.32 -0.71 -16.21
C ASP A 176 -2.28 -1.75 -15.62
N PRO A 177 -3.61 -1.61 -15.81
CA PRO A 177 -4.58 -2.57 -15.28
C PRO A 177 -4.41 -3.99 -15.83
N ASP A 178 -3.82 -4.16 -17.02
CA ASP A 178 -3.53 -5.47 -17.59
C ASP A 178 -2.47 -6.24 -16.81
N MET A 179 -1.61 -5.54 -16.08
CA MET A 179 -0.65 -6.15 -15.15
C MET A 179 -1.31 -6.71 -13.88
N MET A 180 -2.51 -6.23 -13.55
CA MET A 180 -3.28 -6.61 -12.36
C MET A 180 -4.39 -7.63 -12.67
N ALA A 181 -4.68 -7.90 -13.97
CA ALA A 181 -5.81 -8.73 -14.41
C ALA A 181 -5.72 -10.21 -13.98
N SER A 182 -4.51 -10.69 -13.67
CA SER A 182 -4.28 -12.08 -13.21
C SER A 182 -4.44 -12.27 -11.70
N MET A 183 -4.68 -11.22 -10.94
CA MET A 183 -4.92 -11.35 -9.48
C MET A 183 -6.17 -12.20 -9.21
N PRO A 184 -6.08 -13.21 -8.31
CA PRO A 184 -7.25 -13.93 -7.82
C PRO A 184 -8.27 -12.99 -7.16
N ALA A 185 -9.56 -13.35 -7.22
CA ALA A 185 -10.64 -12.54 -6.65
C ALA A 185 -10.42 -12.22 -5.16
N SER A 186 -9.95 -13.19 -4.37
CA SER A 186 -9.68 -12.99 -2.94
C SER A 186 -8.54 -12.00 -2.67
N LEU A 187 -7.48 -12.02 -3.49
CA LEU A 187 -6.39 -11.05 -3.39
C LEU A 187 -6.87 -9.68 -3.85
N THR A 188 -7.64 -9.61 -4.93
CA THR A 188 -8.25 -8.36 -5.42
C THR A 188 -9.13 -7.70 -4.35
N ALA A 189 -9.98 -8.50 -3.68
CA ALA A 189 -10.82 -8.01 -2.59
C ALA A 189 -9.98 -7.46 -1.42
N ALA A 190 -8.99 -8.22 -0.96
CA ALA A 190 -8.14 -7.84 0.16
C ALA A 190 -7.34 -6.56 -0.16
N THR A 191 -6.65 -6.51 -1.32
CA THR A 191 -5.86 -5.34 -1.69
C THR A 191 -6.72 -4.12 -2.00
N GLY A 192 -7.90 -4.31 -2.59
CA GLY A 192 -8.80 -3.19 -2.87
C GLY A 192 -9.41 -2.59 -1.61
N MET A 193 -9.74 -3.40 -0.60
CA MET A 193 -10.16 -2.90 0.71
C MET A 193 -9.01 -2.24 1.47
N ASP A 194 -7.77 -2.70 1.30
CA ASP A 194 -6.56 -2.04 1.78
C ASP A 194 -6.43 -0.61 1.20
N ALA A 195 -6.60 -0.47 -0.11
CA ALA A 195 -6.62 0.84 -0.76
C ALA A 195 -7.73 1.75 -0.22
N LEU A 196 -8.91 1.20 0.07
CA LEU A 196 -10.00 1.95 0.70
C LEU A 196 -9.63 2.38 2.12
N THR A 197 -8.99 1.50 2.90
CA THR A 197 -8.51 1.82 4.25
C THR A 197 -7.47 2.94 4.21
N HIS A 198 -6.51 2.87 3.29
CA HIS A 198 -5.55 3.94 3.04
C HIS A 198 -6.24 5.29 2.77
N ALA A 199 -7.25 5.28 1.88
CA ALA A 199 -7.97 6.51 1.52
C ALA A 199 -8.77 7.06 2.69
N ILE A 200 -9.45 6.22 3.47
CA ILE A 200 -10.27 6.65 4.61
C ILE A 200 -9.37 7.11 5.76
N GLU A 201 -8.36 6.33 6.18
CA GLU A 201 -7.45 6.75 7.25
C GLU A 201 -6.67 7.99 6.86
N GLY A 202 -6.14 8.05 5.62
CA GLY A 202 -5.45 9.23 5.12
C GLY A 202 -6.35 10.48 5.09
N TYR A 203 -7.65 10.33 4.84
CA TYR A 203 -8.60 11.44 4.88
C TYR A 203 -8.85 11.96 6.29
N ILE A 204 -8.91 11.07 7.29
CA ILE A 204 -9.24 11.45 8.67
C ILE A 204 -8.01 11.65 9.58
N THR A 205 -6.81 11.29 9.15
CA THR A 205 -5.57 11.40 9.96
C THR A 205 -5.32 12.85 10.40
N LYS A 206 -4.62 13.02 11.52
CA LYS A 206 -4.20 14.34 12.03
C LYS A 206 -3.35 15.13 11.04
N GLY A 207 -2.60 14.44 10.18
CA GLY A 207 -1.79 15.05 9.14
C GLY A 207 -2.56 15.56 7.92
N ALA A 208 -3.86 15.23 7.79
CA ALA A 208 -4.67 15.58 6.63
C ALA A 208 -4.91 17.08 6.49
N TRP A 209 -4.93 17.55 5.24
CA TRP A 209 -5.19 18.95 4.88
C TRP A 209 -5.82 19.03 3.50
N ALA A 210 -6.25 20.21 3.08
CA ALA A 210 -7.07 20.39 1.88
C ALA A 210 -6.52 19.70 0.62
N LEU A 211 -5.20 19.71 0.38
CA LEU A 211 -4.64 19.05 -0.79
C LEU A 211 -4.73 17.52 -0.70
N SER A 212 -4.38 16.91 0.43
CA SER A 212 -4.50 15.47 0.61
C SER A 212 -5.96 15.01 0.61
N ASP A 213 -6.86 15.83 1.17
CA ASP A 213 -8.30 15.54 1.23
C ASP A 213 -8.91 15.36 -0.15
N MET A 214 -8.46 16.15 -1.15
CA MET A 214 -8.91 16.02 -2.55
C MET A 214 -8.61 14.64 -3.14
N PHE A 215 -7.41 14.13 -2.91
CA PHE A 215 -7.01 12.79 -3.39
C PHE A 215 -7.78 11.69 -2.67
N HIS A 216 -7.91 11.77 -1.35
CA HIS A 216 -8.56 10.73 -0.57
C HIS A 216 -10.04 10.59 -0.90
N ILE A 217 -10.79 11.69 -1.00
CA ILE A 217 -12.22 11.64 -1.35
C ILE A 217 -12.42 11.07 -2.74
N GLU A 218 -11.60 11.46 -3.70
CA GLU A 218 -11.70 10.91 -5.06
C GLU A 218 -11.31 9.44 -5.08
N ALA A 219 -10.28 9.03 -4.34
CA ALA A 219 -9.90 7.62 -4.21
C ALA A 219 -11.05 6.78 -3.62
N ILE A 220 -11.69 7.23 -2.54
CA ILE A 220 -12.84 6.54 -1.95
C ILE A 220 -13.95 6.35 -3.01
N ARG A 221 -14.27 7.40 -3.75
CA ARG A 221 -15.31 7.36 -4.79
C ARG A 221 -14.99 6.34 -5.90
N ILE A 222 -13.76 6.36 -6.40
CA ILE A 222 -13.32 5.44 -7.46
C ILE A 222 -13.33 4.00 -6.96
N ILE A 223 -12.75 3.75 -5.78
CA ILE A 223 -12.64 2.40 -5.20
C ILE A 223 -14.05 1.82 -4.92
N ALA A 224 -14.93 2.61 -4.29
CA ALA A 224 -16.29 2.19 -3.99
C ALA A 224 -17.09 1.79 -5.24
N ALA A 225 -16.88 2.51 -6.35
CA ALA A 225 -17.53 2.21 -7.62
C ALA A 225 -16.92 1.00 -8.34
N SER A 226 -15.62 0.72 -8.16
CA SER A 226 -14.86 -0.19 -9.01
C SER A 226 -14.56 -1.56 -8.39
N LEU A 227 -14.48 -1.65 -7.05
CA LEU A 227 -13.95 -2.84 -6.38
C LEU A 227 -14.76 -4.11 -6.68
N ARG A 228 -16.11 -4.03 -6.68
CA ARG A 228 -16.96 -5.18 -7.02
C ARG A 228 -16.68 -5.69 -8.45
N GLY A 229 -16.54 -4.74 -9.40
CA GLY A 229 -16.19 -5.06 -10.78
C GLY A 229 -14.80 -5.66 -10.92
N ALA A 230 -13.82 -5.14 -10.17
CA ALA A 230 -12.46 -5.69 -10.17
C ALA A 230 -12.40 -7.11 -9.61
N VAL A 231 -13.15 -7.41 -8.55
CA VAL A 231 -13.26 -8.76 -7.98
C VAL A 231 -13.93 -9.72 -8.97
N ALA A 232 -14.91 -9.23 -9.73
CA ALA A 232 -15.53 -9.96 -10.86
C ALA A 232 -14.62 -10.00 -12.11
N ASN A 233 -13.43 -9.40 -12.05
CA ASN A 233 -12.44 -9.31 -13.12
C ASN A 233 -12.95 -8.60 -14.40
N THR A 234 -13.75 -7.55 -14.24
CA THR A 234 -14.15 -6.71 -15.38
C THR A 234 -13.04 -5.71 -15.74
N PRO A 235 -12.84 -5.36 -17.02
CA PRO A 235 -11.84 -4.38 -17.43
C PRO A 235 -12.02 -3.02 -16.74
N GLU A 236 -13.25 -2.52 -16.66
CA GLU A 236 -13.59 -1.24 -16.03
C GLU A 236 -13.30 -1.25 -14.53
N GLY A 237 -13.60 -2.39 -13.87
CA GLY A 237 -13.27 -2.58 -12.44
C GLY A 237 -11.76 -2.60 -12.21
N ARG A 238 -11.00 -3.30 -13.05
CA ARG A 238 -9.53 -3.32 -12.97
C ARG A 238 -8.92 -1.94 -13.21
N GLU A 239 -9.38 -1.22 -14.23
CA GLU A 239 -8.92 0.12 -14.53
C GLU A 239 -9.22 1.09 -13.40
N GLY A 240 -10.47 1.07 -12.88
CA GLY A 240 -10.84 1.91 -11.75
C GLY A 240 -10.05 1.59 -10.49
N MET A 241 -9.79 0.32 -10.17
CA MET A 241 -8.97 -0.04 -9.01
C MET A 241 -7.50 0.34 -9.18
N ALA A 242 -6.93 0.18 -10.37
CA ALA A 242 -5.58 0.61 -10.69
C ALA A 242 -5.39 2.11 -10.44
N LEU A 243 -6.35 2.92 -10.90
CA LEU A 243 -6.35 4.37 -10.66
C LEU A 243 -6.64 4.71 -9.20
N GLY A 244 -7.68 4.12 -8.60
CA GLY A 244 -8.15 4.48 -7.25
C GLY A 244 -7.10 4.25 -6.17
N GLN A 245 -6.36 3.13 -6.23
CA GLN A 245 -5.29 2.85 -5.29
C GLN A 245 -4.12 3.84 -5.45
N TYR A 246 -3.75 4.20 -6.68
CA TYR A 246 -2.70 5.18 -6.94
C TYR A 246 -3.07 6.55 -6.38
N VAL A 247 -4.32 7.00 -6.61
CA VAL A 247 -4.83 8.26 -6.07
C VAL A 247 -4.84 8.25 -4.53
N ALA A 248 -5.21 7.12 -3.89
CA ALA A 248 -5.08 6.96 -2.45
C ALA A 248 -3.63 7.13 -1.98
N GLY A 249 -2.68 6.53 -2.71
CA GLY A 249 -1.24 6.61 -2.45
C GLY A 249 -0.70 8.03 -2.51
N MET A 250 -1.12 8.81 -3.51
CA MET A 250 -0.76 10.23 -3.61
C MET A 250 -1.12 11.00 -2.34
N GLY A 251 -2.23 10.65 -1.70
CA GLY A 251 -2.69 11.27 -0.46
C GLY A 251 -1.93 10.76 0.77
N PHE A 252 -2.15 9.49 1.15
CA PHE A 252 -1.72 8.97 2.45
C PHE A 252 -0.19 8.93 2.63
N SER A 253 0.57 8.76 1.56
CA SER A 253 2.03 8.80 1.60
C SER A 253 2.58 10.09 2.24
N ASN A 254 1.82 11.18 2.12
CA ASN A 254 2.23 12.51 2.57
C ASN A 254 1.67 12.91 3.94
N VAL A 255 0.67 12.20 4.47
CA VAL A 255 -0.04 12.61 5.69
C VAL A 255 -0.09 11.52 6.76
N GLY A 256 0.20 10.28 6.40
CA GLY A 256 0.14 9.13 7.30
C GLY A 256 -1.26 8.52 7.42
N LEU A 257 -1.36 7.54 8.30
CA LEU A 257 -2.51 6.67 8.50
C LEU A 257 -3.03 6.76 9.95
N GLY A 258 -3.56 5.67 10.50
CA GLY A 258 -4.17 5.66 11.82
C GLY A 258 -4.11 4.29 12.50
N VAL A 259 -5.04 4.06 13.42
CA VAL A 259 -5.05 2.88 14.29
C VAL A 259 -5.47 1.60 13.56
N ASP A 260 -6.19 1.68 12.44
CA ASP A 260 -6.55 0.49 11.66
C ASP A 260 -5.29 -0.23 11.17
N HIS A 261 -4.41 0.50 10.48
CA HIS A 261 -3.13 -0.06 10.03
C HIS A 261 -2.27 -0.56 11.18
N SER A 262 -2.22 0.15 12.31
CA SER A 262 -1.48 -0.28 13.49
C SER A 262 -1.97 -1.63 14.02
N MET A 263 -3.28 -1.81 14.09
CA MET A 263 -3.92 -3.06 14.49
C MET A 263 -3.73 -4.17 13.44
N ALA A 264 -3.82 -3.83 12.14
CA ALA A 264 -3.64 -4.78 11.04
C ALA A 264 -2.21 -5.35 10.99
N HIS A 265 -1.20 -4.54 11.28
CA HIS A 265 0.19 -4.99 11.37
C HIS A 265 0.37 -6.09 12.40
N THR A 266 -0.25 -5.97 13.57
CA THR A 266 -0.16 -7.00 14.61
C THR A 266 -0.90 -8.29 14.24
N LEU A 267 -2.09 -8.19 13.62
CA LEU A 267 -2.79 -9.38 13.10
C LEU A 267 -1.96 -10.13 12.07
N SER A 268 -1.27 -9.41 11.20
CA SER A 268 -0.36 -10.01 10.24
C SER A 268 0.86 -10.66 10.91
N ALA A 269 1.40 -10.04 11.97
CA ALA A 269 2.57 -10.54 12.68
C ALA A 269 2.27 -11.77 13.53
N TYR A 270 1.11 -11.82 14.20
CA TYR A 270 0.74 -12.89 15.15
C TYR A 270 0.09 -14.09 14.47
N TYR A 271 -0.67 -13.85 13.39
CA TYR A 271 -1.52 -14.87 12.77
C TYR A 271 -1.27 -15.08 11.28
N ASP A 272 -0.23 -14.43 10.74
CA ASP A 272 0.07 -14.44 9.29
C ASP A 272 -1.16 -14.08 8.42
N MET A 273 -2.04 -13.23 9.00
CA MET A 273 -3.21 -12.76 8.29
C MET A 273 -2.78 -11.84 7.14
N PRO A 274 -3.26 -12.05 5.90
CA PRO A 274 -2.93 -11.15 4.80
C PRO A 274 -3.30 -9.71 5.14
N HIS A 275 -2.36 -8.78 4.94
CA HIS A 275 -2.45 -7.39 5.43
C HIS A 275 -3.77 -6.70 5.04
N GLY A 276 -4.11 -6.68 3.74
CA GLY A 276 -5.34 -6.04 3.29
C GLY A 276 -6.62 -6.70 3.81
N LYS A 277 -6.56 -8.02 4.13
CA LYS A 277 -7.67 -8.69 4.82
C LYS A 277 -7.77 -8.24 6.27
N ALA A 278 -6.64 -8.03 6.95
CA ALA A 278 -6.62 -7.51 8.32
C ALA A 278 -7.21 -6.09 8.37
N CYS A 279 -6.76 -5.18 7.50
CA CYS A 279 -7.32 -3.84 7.38
C CYS A 279 -8.84 -3.89 7.13
N ALA A 280 -9.29 -4.65 6.13
CA ALA A 280 -10.71 -4.75 5.80
C ALA A 280 -11.58 -5.30 6.95
N THR A 281 -11.03 -6.21 7.76
CA THR A 281 -11.73 -6.79 8.92
C THR A 281 -11.94 -5.75 10.03
N LEU A 282 -10.96 -4.88 10.22
CA LEU A 282 -10.94 -3.87 11.29
C LEU A 282 -11.70 -2.60 10.92
N LEU A 283 -11.66 -2.21 9.65
CA LEU A 283 -12.05 -0.87 9.19
C LEU A 283 -13.43 -0.40 9.67
N PRO A 284 -14.53 -1.19 9.60
CA PRO A 284 -15.83 -0.69 10.07
C PRO A 284 -15.85 -0.37 11.57
N ALA A 285 -15.16 -1.18 12.40
CA ALA A 285 -15.10 -0.96 13.84
C ALA A 285 -14.24 0.27 14.18
N VAL A 286 -13.09 0.41 13.52
CA VAL A 286 -12.19 1.57 13.70
C VAL A 286 -12.84 2.85 13.20
N MET A 287 -13.58 2.81 12.08
CA MET A 287 -14.36 3.94 11.61
C MET A 287 -15.41 4.37 12.64
N ALA A 288 -16.16 3.43 13.21
CA ALA A 288 -17.15 3.72 14.24
C ALA A 288 -16.49 4.37 15.47
N TYR A 289 -15.33 3.87 15.89
CA TYR A 289 -14.55 4.44 17.00
C TYR A 289 -14.10 5.88 16.72
N ASN A 290 -13.64 6.17 15.51
CA ASN A 290 -13.08 7.46 15.11
C ASN A 290 -14.17 8.52 14.76
N ALA A 291 -15.40 8.10 14.50
CA ALA A 291 -16.43 8.96 13.90
C ALA A 291 -16.67 10.29 14.62
N GLU A 292 -16.63 10.30 15.96
CA GLU A 292 -16.87 11.50 16.76
C GLU A 292 -15.73 12.52 16.71
N ALA A 293 -14.51 12.06 16.42
CA ALA A 293 -13.31 12.90 16.41
C ALA A 293 -13.04 13.56 15.04
N THR A 294 -13.91 13.37 14.03
CA THR A 294 -13.63 13.72 12.64
C THR A 294 -14.49 14.87 12.07
N GLY A 295 -15.25 15.57 12.92
CA GLY A 295 -16.13 16.65 12.50
C GLY A 295 -17.17 16.17 11.47
N GLU A 296 -17.18 16.77 10.28
CA GLU A 296 -18.11 16.42 9.20
C GLU A 296 -17.51 15.51 8.12
N LYS A 297 -16.26 15.07 8.27
CA LYS A 297 -15.55 14.28 7.22
C LYS A 297 -16.31 13.01 6.80
N TYR A 298 -17.04 12.38 7.72
CA TYR A 298 -17.85 11.20 7.41
C TYR A 298 -19.04 11.48 6.48
N ARG A 299 -19.51 12.72 6.40
CA ARG A 299 -20.51 13.13 5.41
C ARG A 299 -19.96 12.95 3.99
N GLU A 300 -18.72 13.39 3.76
CA GLU A 300 -18.07 13.25 2.46
C GLU A 300 -17.70 11.79 2.17
N ILE A 301 -17.27 11.02 3.18
CA ILE A 301 -17.04 9.57 3.02
C ILE A 301 -18.36 8.89 2.61
N ALA A 302 -19.49 9.18 3.28
CA ALA A 302 -20.78 8.60 2.92
C ALA A 302 -21.18 8.92 1.47
N ARG A 303 -20.98 10.18 1.02
CA ARG A 303 -21.22 10.57 -0.37
C ARG A 303 -20.35 9.81 -1.34
N ALA A 304 -19.05 9.76 -1.07
CA ALA A 304 -18.06 9.06 -1.92
C ALA A 304 -18.34 7.55 -2.00
N MET A 305 -18.83 6.95 -0.92
CA MET A 305 -19.30 5.56 -0.89
C MET A 305 -20.65 5.32 -1.62
N GLY A 306 -21.30 6.37 -2.13
CA GLY A 306 -22.54 6.27 -2.89
C GLY A 306 -23.83 6.27 -2.04
N VAL A 307 -23.76 6.61 -0.75
CA VAL A 307 -24.94 6.73 0.12
C VAL A 307 -25.86 7.82 -0.40
N GLN A 308 -27.14 7.49 -0.53
CA GLN A 308 -28.14 8.42 -1.02
C GLN A 308 -28.71 9.29 0.13
N GLY A 309 -29.13 10.52 -0.18
CA GLY A 309 -29.82 11.39 0.77
C GLY A 309 -28.94 11.97 1.89
N VAL A 310 -27.62 11.90 1.77
CA VAL A 310 -26.66 12.32 2.80
C VAL A 310 -26.88 13.77 3.26
N ASP A 311 -27.32 14.66 2.36
CA ASP A 311 -27.53 16.08 2.65
C ASP A 311 -28.66 16.32 3.67
N SER A 312 -29.62 15.41 3.77
CA SER A 312 -30.73 15.47 4.72
C SER A 312 -30.46 14.74 6.03
N MET A 313 -29.33 14.04 6.14
CA MET A 313 -28.99 13.26 7.33
C MET A 313 -28.42 14.13 8.44
N THR A 314 -28.75 13.78 9.67
CA THR A 314 -28.06 14.27 10.86
C THR A 314 -26.63 13.73 10.89
N GLN A 315 -25.79 14.32 11.75
CA GLN A 315 -24.39 13.88 11.90
C GLN A 315 -24.30 12.40 12.35
N ALA A 316 -25.17 11.96 13.24
CA ALA A 316 -25.20 10.56 13.68
C ALA A 316 -25.59 9.62 12.53
N GLU A 317 -26.58 10.00 11.71
CA GLU A 317 -27.05 9.20 10.58
C GLU A 317 -26.00 9.06 9.50
N TYR A 318 -25.35 10.15 9.03
CA TYR A 318 -24.34 10.01 7.98
C TYR A 318 -23.06 9.31 8.47
N ARG A 319 -22.70 9.42 9.75
CA ARG A 319 -21.60 8.67 10.34
C ARG A 319 -21.88 7.16 10.32
N ALA A 320 -23.07 6.77 10.78
CA ALA A 320 -23.50 5.38 10.73
C ALA A 320 -23.60 4.85 9.29
N ALA A 321 -24.14 5.65 8.38
CA ALA A 321 -24.28 5.28 6.97
C ALA A 321 -22.92 5.10 6.26
N ALA A 322 -21.92 5.92 6.58
CA ALA A 322 -20.56 5.76 6.06
C ALA A 322 -19.93 4.43 6.50
N VAL A 323 -20.02 4.10 7.80
CA VAL A 323 -19.52 2.83 8.36
C VAL A 323 -20.24 1.64 7.72
N GLU A 324 -21.56 1.72 7.61
CA GLU A 324 -22.38 0.64 7.02
C GLU A 324 -22.05 0.43 5.54
N ALA A 325 -21.84 1.49 4.77
CA ALA A 325 -21.47 1.38 3.36
C ALA A 325 -20.11 0.66 3.16
N VAL A 326 -19.15 0.92 4.03
CA VAL A 326 -17.85 0.23 4.02
C VAL A 326 -18.00 -1.24 4.43
N ARG A 327 -18.79 -1.53 5.49
CA ARG A 327 -19.07 -2.90 5.91
C ARG A 327 -19.74 -3.70 4.80
N GLN A 328 -20.74 -3.12 4.14
CA GLN A 328 -21.45 -3.75 3.03
C GLN A 328 -20.53 -4.02 1.84
N LEU A 329 -19.62 -3.09 1.51
CA LEU A 329 -18.65 -3.31 0.45
C LEU A 329 -17.72 -4.49 0.78
N ALA A 330 -17.23 -4.58 2.03
CA ALA A 330 -16.41 -5.71 2.47
C ALA A 330 -17.14 -7.05 2.32
N GLU A 331 -18.41 -7.10 2.74
CA GLU A 331 -19.26 -8.29 2.59
C GLU A 331 -19.50 -8.67 1.13
N ASP A 332 -19.82 -7.68 0.27
CA ASP A 332 -20.08 -7.90 -1.17
C ASP A 332 -18.86 -8.48 -1.90
N VAL A 333 -17.65 -8.19 -1.43
CA VAL A 333 -16.41 -8.74 -2.00
C VAL A 333 -15.89 -9.96 -1.24
N GLY A 334 -16.70 -10.51 -0.32
CA GLY A 334 -16.44 -11.78 0.35
C GLY A 334 -15.49 -11.70 1.55
N ILE A 335 -15.34 -10.51 2.16
CA ILE A 335 -14.54 -10.33 3.38
C ILE A 335 -15.45 -10.33 4.61
N VAL A 336 -15.12 -11.17 5.57
CA VAL A 336 -15.80 -11.23 6.86
C VAL A 336 -15.14 -10.28 7.84
N THR A 337 -15.91 -9.34 8.37
CA THR A 337 -15.46 -8.33 9.33
C THR A 337 -15.54 -8.83 10.77
N SER A 338 -14.88 -9.96 11.05
CA SER A 338 -14.84 -10.60 12.37
C SER A 338 -13.49 -11.29 12.61
N LEU A 339 -13.02 -11.24 13.83
CA LEU A 339 -11.82 -11.95 14.30
C LEU A 339 -12.15 -13.27 14.99
N LYS A 340 -13.42 -13.67 15.05
CA LYS A 340 -13.85 -14.91 15.66
C LYS A 340 -13.16 -16.11 15.01
N GLY A 341 -12.45 -16.90 15.85
CA GLY A 341 -11.68 -18.05 15.38
C GLY A 341 -10.34 -17.71 14.73
N VAL A 342 -9.95 -16.43 14.69
CA VAL A 342 -8.64 -15.94 14.24
C VAL A 342 -7.82 -15.48 15.45
N ALA A 343 -8.26 -14.43 16.13
CA ALA A 343 -7.56 -13.90 17.29
C ALA A 343 -7.90 -14.71 18.57
N ARG A 344 -6.92 -14.80 19.48
CA ARG A 344 -7.05 -15.47 20.78
C ARG A 344 -7.05 -14.43 21.88
N GLU A 345 -7.90 -14.62 22.91
CA GLU A 345 -8.04 -13.68 24.02
C GLU A 345 -6.71 -13.44 24.75
N GLU A 346 -5.87 -14.48 24.89
CA GLU A 346 -4.58 -14.39 25.57
C GLU A 346 -3.57 -13.47 24.85
N ASP A 347 -3.73 -13.25 23.57
CA ASP A 347 -2.81 -12.40 22.76
C ASP A 347 -3.24 -10.94 22.74
N ILE A 348 -4.52 -10.63 23.04
CA ILE A 348 -5.11 -9.29 22.83
C ILE A 348 -4.32 -8.19 23.52
N HIS A 349 -3.93 -8.39 24.78
CA HIS A 349 -3.19 -7.36 25.52
C HIS A 349 -1.86 -7.01 24.83
N GLN A 350 -1.04 -8.03 24.50
CA GLN A 350 0.28 -7.76 23.89
C GLN A 350 0.12 -7.19 22.48
N MET A 351 -0.82 -7.70 21.67
CA MET A 351 -1.14 -7.12 20.36
C MET A 351 -1.54 -5.65 20.47
N SER A 352 -2.31 -5.30 21.51
CA SER A 352 -2.73 -3.91 21.72
C SER A 352 -1.57 -3.00 22.12
N VAL A 353 -0.62 -3.50 22.93
CA VAL A 353 0.62 -2.79 23.25
C VAL A 353 1.46 -2.60 21.99
N ASP A 354 1.58 -3.62 21.14
CA ASP A 354 2.36 -3.54 19.91
C ASP A 354 1.72 -2.56 18.91
N ALA A 355 0.39 -2.61 18.74
CA ALA A 355 -0.34 -1.66 17.91
C ALA A 355 -0.28 -0.21 18.44
N TYR A 356 -0.28 -0.03 19.76
CA TYR A 356 -0.11 1.28 20.38
C TYR A 356 1.24 1.90 20.06
N ASN A 357 2.29 1.09 19.94
CA ASN A 357 3.65 1.53 19.63
C ASN A 357 3.94 1.60 18.12
N ASP A 358 2.99 1.22 17.27
CA ASP A 358 3.14 1.25 15.83
C ASP A 358 3.21 2.67 15.27
N ALA A 359 3.98 2.85 14.19
CA ALA A 359 4.25 4.15 13.57
C ALA A 359 3.00 4.85 12.99
N CYS A 360 1.94 4.11 12.66
CA CYS A 360 0.72 4.67 12.08
C CYS A 360 -0.21 5.27 13.14
N ARG A 361 -0.25 4.71 14.36
CA ARG A 361 -1.16 5.12 15.44
C ARG A 361 -1.14 6.63 15.77
N PRO A 362 0.01 7.32 15.82
CA PRO A 362 0.03 8.76 16.16
C PRO A 362 -0.80 9.64 15.22
N GLY A 363 -1.02 9.20 13.97
CA GLY A 363 -1.88 9.88 12.99
C GLY A 363 -3.37 9.76 13.28
N ASN A 364 -3.81 8.82 14.13
CA ASN A 364 -5.22 8.60 14.37
C ASN A 364 -5.95 9.86 14.89
N PRO A 365 -7.14 10.23 14.35
CA PRO A 365 -7.82 11.48 14.73
C PRO A 365 -8.25 11.50 16.19
N ARG A 366 -8.67 10.35 16.72
CA ARG A 366 -9.02 10.17 18.14
C ARG A 366 -7.81 9.68 18.91
N GLU A 367 -7.55 10.28 20.08
CA GLU A 367 -6.53 9.73 21.01
C GLU A 367 -6.93 8.30 21.37
N THR A 368 -5.95 7.42 21.34
CA THR A 368 -6.19 5.98 21.46
C THR A 368 -5.24 5.40 22.51
N SER A 369 -5.77 4.76 23.53
CA SER A 369 -5.02 4.03 24.55
C SER A 369 -4.88 2.54 24.20
N VAL A 370 -4.08 1.80 24.98
CA VAL A 370 -3.98 0.34 24.86
C VAL A 370 -5.34 -0.30 25.13
N GLU A 371 -6.08 0.19 26.12
CA GLU A 371 -7.41 -0.30 26.51
C GLU A 371 -8.45 -0.07 25.41
N ASP A 372 -8.38 1.04 24.69
CA ASP A 372 -9.24 1.30 23.53
C ASP A 372 -8.99 0.27 22.42
N ILE A 373 -7.71 -0.02 22.13
CA ILE A 373 -7.32 -1.01 21.12
C ILE A 373 -7.78 -2.42 21.54
N GLU A 374 -7.62 -2.79 22.82
CA GLU A 374 -8.16 -4.04 23.34
C GLU A 374 -9.67 -4.15 23.14
N ALA A 375 -10.40 -3.06 23.45
CA ALA A 375 -11.84 -3.02 23.28
C ALA A 375 -12.25 -3.18 21.81
N LEU A 376 -11.50 -2.57 20.89
CA LEU A 376 -11.72 -2.72 19.44
C LEU A 376 -11.51 -4.18 19.00
N TYR A 377 -10.42 -4.83 19.38
CA TYR A 377 -10.20 -6.24 19.05
C TYR A 377 -11.31 -7.14 19.61
N ARG A 378 -11.66 -6.97 20.90
CA ARG A 378 -12.73 -7.77 21.53
C ARG A 378 -14.09 -7.56 20.88
N SER A 379 -14.38 -6.37 20.36
CA SER A 379 -15.64 -6.09 19.66
C SER A 379 -15.82 -6.90 18.38
N LEU A 380 -14.74 -7.46 17.85
CA LEU A 380 -14.72 -8.24 16.60
C LEU A 380 -14.62 -9.76 16.85
N MET A 381 -14.41 -10.19 18.10
CA MET A 381 -14.35 -11.60 18.51
C MET A 381 -15.75 -12.13 18.83
#